data_c3f4ffd5aa4c7ae111c13cfbbf565067
#
_entry.id   c3f4ffd5aa4c7ae111c13cfbbf565067
#
_cell.length_a   1.000
_cell.length_b   1.000
_cell.length_c   1.000
_cell.angle_alpha   90.00
_cell.angle_beta   90.00
_cell.angle_gamma   90.00
#
_symmetry.space_group_name_H-M   'P 1'
#
loop_
_entity.id
_entity.type
_entity.pdbx_description
1 polymer ?
#
loop_
_entity_poly.entity_id
_entity_poly.type
_entity_poly.pdbx_seq_one_letter_code
_entity_poly.pdbx_strand_id
1 'polypeptide(L)'
;ATAALFIQLGANFVVGPLFNPEIAKICNRRLIPYTPGCGSVSEIGFAQETGCDLCKIFPAGNVGGPSFVKNIKAPMPWTLIMATGAVEPTEENLSAWFKAGVTCVGMGSKLFPKEAIAGNDWQSITDLCSDALSIIQKYRQV
;
A
#
# COMPACT_ATOMS: atom_id res chain seq x y z
N ALA A 1 -17.22 -6.83 12.60
CA ALA A 1 -18.47 -6.21 12.11
C ALA A 1 -18.22 -5.31 10.91
N THR A 2 -17.35 -4.32 11.00
CA THR A 2 -17.14 -3.29 9.94
C THR A 2 -16.68 -3.86 8.61
N ALA A 3 -15.66 -4.73 8.60
CA ALA A 3 -15.18 -5.35 7.35
C ALA A 3 -16.28 -6.14 6.62
N ALA A 4 -17.09 -6.90 7.37
CA ALA A 4 -18.21 -7.64 6.81
C ALA A 4 -19.24 -6.72 6.14
N LEU A 5 -19.53 -5.57 6.75
CA LEU A 5 -20.44 -4.57 6.19
C LEU A 5 -19.91 -4.00 4.87
N PHE A 6 -18.65 -3.56 4.82
CA PHE A 6 -18.07 -3.04 3.59
C PHE A 6 -18.05 -4.07 2.46
N ILE A 7 -17.77 -5.34 2.76
CA ILE A 7 -17.85 -6.41 1.77
C ILE A 7 -19.28 -6.59 1.26
N GLN A 8 -20.29 -6.56 2.15
CA GLN A 8 -21.72 -6.62 1.75
C GLN A 8 -22.12 -5.42 0.88
N LEU A 9 -21.51 -4.26 1.08
CA LEU A 9 -21.72 -3.07 0.27
C LEU A 9 -20.92 -3.06 -1.05
N GLY A 10 -20.20 -4.15 -1.37
CA GLY A 10 -19.53 -4.32 -2.65
C GLY A 10 -18.03 -4.02 -2.64
N ALA A 11 -17.36 -3.96 -1.48
CA ALA A 11 -15.92 -3.81 -1.45
C ALA A 11 -15.22 -5.03 -2.08
N ASN A 12 -14.32 -4.78 -3.03
CA ASN A 12 -13.55 -5.80 -3.74
C ASN A 12 -12.24 -6.16 -3.03
N PHE A 13 -11.78 -5.35 -2.12
CA PHE A 13 -10.63 -5.59 -1.25
C PHE A 13 -10.75 -4.77 0.04
N VAL A 14 -10.03 -5.17 1.07
CA VAL A 14 -10.01 -4.49 2.37
C VAL A 14 -8.58 -4.07 2.68
N VAL A 15 -8.39 -2.83 3.10
CA VAL A 15 -7.09 -2.30 3.56
C VAL A 15 -7.24 -1.81 4.99
N GLY A 16 -6.30 -2.15 5.85
CA GLY A 16 -6.29 -1.70 7.24
C GLY A 16 -4.96 -1.02 7.64
N PRO A 17 -4.95 -0.23 8.72
CA PRO A 17 -3.72 0.37 9.23
C PRO A 17 -2.87 -0.59 10.05
N LEU A 18 -3.43 -1.71 10.49
CA LEU A 18 -2.79 -2.74 11.31
C LEU A 18 -3.27 -4.13 10.89
N PHE A 19 -2.50 -5.15 11.25
CA PHE A 19 -2.90 -6.53 11.05
C PHE A 19 -3.98 -6.95 12.08
N ASN A 20 -5.05 -7.56 11.59
CA ASN A 20 -6.11 -8.13 12.41
C ASN A 20 -6.53 -9.51 11.86
N PRO A 21 -6.26 -10.60 12.61
CA PRO A 21 -6.54 -11.96 12.15
C PRO A 21 -8.04 -12.24 11.95
N GLU A 22 -8.93 -11.58 12.68
CA GLU A 22 -10.36 -11.74 12.50
C GLU A 22 -10.85 -11.12 11.19
N ILE A 23 -10.23 -10.01 10.76
CA ILE A 23 -10.50 -9.44 9.43
C ILE A 23 -10.00 -10.39 8.35
N ALA A 24 -8.78 -10.95 8.50
CA ALA A 24 -8.23 -11.93 7.57
C ALA A 24 -9.18 -13.14 7.40
N LYS A 25 -9.69 -13.71 8.50
CA LYS A 25 -10.67 -14.82 8.45
C LYS A 25 -11.95 -14.46 7.69
N ILE A 26 -12.50 -13.27 7.93
CA ILE A 26 -13.71 -12.81 7.25
C ILE A 26 -13.46 -12.63 5.76
N CYS A 27 -12.35 -12.02 5.39
CA CYS A 27 -11.96 -11.78 4.02
C CYS A 27 -11.70 -13.10 3.27
N ASN A 28 -10.92 -14.02 3.87
CA ASN A 28 -10.63 -15.33 3.27
C ASN A 28 -11.90 -16.15 3.01
N ARG A 29 -12.86 -16.19 3.97
CA ARG A 29 -14.14 -16.89 3.78
C ARG A 29 -14.99 -16.33 2.62
N ARG A 30 -14.73 -15.11 2.19
CA ARG A 30 -15.48 -14.43 1.14
C ARG A 30 -14.66 -14.20 -0.12
N LEU A 31 -13.43 -14.73 -0.16
CA LEU A 31 -12.49 -14.56 -1.27
C LEU A 31 -12.26 -13.09 -1.62
N ILE A 32 -12.17 -12.26 -0.59
CA ILE A 32 -11.86 -10.82 -0.71
C ILE A 32 -10.42 -10.61 -0.22
N PRO A 33 -9.52 -10.01 -1.02
CA PRO A 33 -8.17 -9.71 -0.58
C PRO A 33 -8.15 -8.78 0.63
N TYR A 34 -7.27 -9.07 1.60
CA TYR A 34 -6.99 -8.20 2.74
C TYR A 34 -5.53 -7.77 2.74
N THR A 35 -5.30 -6.47 2.77
CA THR A 35 -3.98 -5.84 2.82
C THR A 35 -3.79 -5.15 4.17
N PRO A 36 -3.27 -5.85 5.18
CA PRO A 36 -3.06 -5.32 6.52
C PRO A 36 -1.87 -4.39 6.60
N GLY A 37 -1.93 -3.40 7.51
CA GLY A 37 -0.78 -2.62 7.91
C GLY A 37 0.16 -3.42 8.80
N CYS A 38 1.45 -3.39 8.47
CA CYS A 38 2.53 -4.07 9.18
C CYS A 38 3.69 -3.09 9.38
N GLY A 39 4.27 -3.08 10.56
CA GLY A 39 5.43 -2.26 10.90
C GLY A 39 6.68 -3.09 11.22
N SER A 40 6.59 -4.41 11.14
CA SER A 40 7.69 -5.33 11.43
C SER A 40 7.66 -6.58 10.55
N VAL A 41 8.80 -7.28 10.47
CA VAL A 41 8.92 -8.55 9.74
C VAL A 41 8.00 -9.63 10.35
N SER A 42 7.84 -9.64 11.67
CA SER A 42 6.96 -10.59 12.36
C SER A 42 5.49 -10.39 11.97
N GLU A 43 5.03 -9.14 11.91
CA GLU A 43 3.66 -8.83 11.47
C GLU A 43 3.42 -9.21 10.02
N ILE A 44 4.41 -9.03 9.14
CA ILE A 44 4.36 -9.49 7.75
C ILE A 44 4.22 -11.02 7.71
N GLY A 45 5.05 -11.76 8.47
CA GLY A 45 4.98 -13.20 8.56
C GLY A 45 3.60 -13.70 9.00
N PHE A 46 3.06 -13.14 10.07
CA PHE A 46 1.72 -13.47 10.56
C PHE A 46 0.61 -13.14 9.54
N ALA A 47 0.74 -12.02 8.85
CA ALA A 47 -0.21 -11.68 7.79
C ALA A 47 -0.18 -12.72 6.67
N GLN A 48 1.00 -13.12 6.21
CA GLN A 48 1.17 -14.15 5.17
C GLN A 48 0.63 -15.52 5.62
N GLU A 49 0.92 -15.95 6.84
CA GLU A 49 0.39 -17.19 7.41
C GLU A 49 -1.15 -17.22 7.47
N THR A 50 -1.77 -16.06 7.56
CA THR A 50 -3.24 -15.93 7.54
C THR A 50 -3.83 -15.68 6.16
N GLY A 51 -3.04 -15.82 5.07
CA GLY A 51 -3.51 -15.72 3.69
C GLY A 51 -3.56 -14.29 3.14
N CYS A 52 -2.78 -13.36 3.70
CA CYS A 52 -2.64 -12.02 3.14
C CYS A 52 -1.48 -11.98 2.14
N ASP A 53 -1.77 -11.94 0.85
CA ASP A 53 -0.75 -11.94 -0.20
C ASP A 53 0.04 -10.63 -0.26
N LEU A 54 -0.65 -9.50 -0.12
CA LEU A 54 -0.06 -8.16 -0.15
C LEU A 54 -0.05 -7.53 1.24
N CYS A 55 1.13 -7.28 1.78
CA CYS A 55 1.31 -6.62 3.07
C CYS A 55 1.58 -5.12 2.88
N LYS A 56 0.83 -4.30 3.60
CA LYS A 56 1.05 -2.86 3.62
C LYS A 56 2.07 -2.51 4.68
N ILE A 57 3.17 -1.87 4.31
CA ILE A 57 4.07 -1.26 5.30
C ILE A 57 3.50 0.10 5.70
N PHE A 58 3.24 0.26 7.01
CA PHE A 58 2.61 1.47 7.54
C PHE A 58 3.01 1.75 9.00
N PRO A 59 3.36 2.98 9.33
CA PRO A 59 3.69 4.12 8.44
C PRO A 59 5.08 3.95 7.81
N ALA A 60 5.15 3.77 6.49
CA ALA A 60 6.32 3.26 5.79
C ALA A 60 7.60 4.09 5.98
N GLY A 61 7.49 5.43 5.98
CA GLY A 61 8.63 6.30 6.23
C GLY A 61 9.20 6.17 7.65
N ASN A 62 8.33 5.98 8.65
CA ASN A 62 8.73 5.91 10.05
C ASN A 62 9.36 4.57 10.44
N VAL A 63 9.00 3.49 9.76
CA VAL A 63 9.58 2.15 10.05
C VAL A 63 10.89 1.87 9.29
N GLY A 64 11.39 2.83 8.52
CA GLY A 64 12.70 2.74 7.87
C GLY A 64 12.71 3.00 6.37
N GLY A 65 11.57 3.36 5.78
CA GLY A 65 11.51 3.78 4.38
C GLY A 65 11.89 2.69 3.38
N PRO A 66 12.41 3.08 2.19
CA PRO A 66 12.85 2.12 1.17
C PRO A 66 13.92 1.13 1.65
N SER A 67 14.77 1.55 2.60
CA SER A 67 15.79 0.67 3.18
C SER A 67 15.17 -0.51 3.94
N PHE A 68 14.09 -0.28 4.68
CA PHE A 68 13.35 -1.34 5.37
C PHE A 68 12.79 -2.37 4.38
N VAL A 69 12.19 -1.91 3.28
CA VAL A 69 11.68 -2.79 2.21
C VAL A 69 12.81 -3.63 1.60
N LYS A 70 13.93 -2.99 1.25
CA LYS A 70 15.09 -3.68 0.67
C LYS A 70 15.61 -4.78 1.60
N ASN A 71 15.69 -4.49 2.91
CA ASN A 71 16.18 -5.44 3.90
C ASN A 71 15.22 -6.62 4.12
N ILE A 72 13.91 -6.43 3.96
CA ILE A 72 12.93 -7.51 3.99
C ILE A 72 13.03 -8.36 2.72
N LYS A 73 13.11 -7.72 1.55
CA LYS A 73 13.14 -8.42 0.26
C LYS A 73 14.37 -9.30 0.08
N ALA A 74 15.47 -9.02 0.77
CA ALA A 74 16.68 -9.83 0.68
C ALA A 74 16.45 -11.28 1.16
N PRO A 75 15.99 -11.55 2.40
CA PRO A 75 15.68 -12.89 2.86
C PRO A 75 14.30 -13.41 2.43
N MET A 76 13.37 -12.53 2.06
CA MET A 76 11.97 -12.84 1.75
C MET A 76 11.56 -12.27 0.37
N PRO A 77 12.20 -12.69 -0.72
CA PRO A 77 11.99 -12.10 -2.06
C PRO A 77 10.56 -12.28 -2.58
N TRP A 78 9.85 -13.30 -2.10
CA TRP A 78 8.45 -13.58 -2.47
C TRP A 78 7.45 -12.58 -1.89
N THR A 79 7.80 -11.81 -0.85
CA THR A 79 6.89 -10.90 -0.15
C THR A 79 6.40 -9.78 -1.06
N LEU A 80 5.10 -9.65 -1.22
CA LEU A 80 4.49 -8.51 -1.93
C LEU A 80 4.23 -7.38 -0.92
N ILE A 81 4.73 -6.19 -1.25
CA ILE A 81 4.72 -5.03 -0.35
C ILE A 81 4.03 -3.84 -1.01
N MET A 82 3.10 -3.23 -0.29
CA MET A 82 2.56 -1.90 -0.56
C MET A 82 3.12 -0.91 0.46
N ALA A 83 3.91 0.06 0.02
CA ALA A 83 4.37 1.13 0.90
C ALA A 83 3.29 2.22 1.02
N THR A 84 2.97 2.64 2.27
CA THR A 84 2.02 3.71 2.55
C THR A 84 2.53 4.58 3.68
N GLY A 85 2.53 5.89 3.49
CA GLY A 85 3.14 6.87 4.38
C GLY A 85 4.54 7.26 3.92
N ALA A 86 4.80 8.57 3.79
CA ALA A 86 5.99 9.15 3.18
C ALA A 86 6.21 8.76 1.70
N VAL A 87 5.13 8.41 0.99
CA VAL A 87 5.13 8.24 -0.46
C VAL A 87 4.64 9.53 -1.11
N GLU A 88 5.42 10.05 -2.03
CA GLU A 88 5.16 11.31 -2.74
C GLU A 88 5.21 11.10 -4.26
N PRO A 89 4.40 11.83 -5.04
CA PRO A 89 4.33 11.68 -6.49
C PRO A 89 5.50 12.38 -7.20
N THR A 90 6.72 12.15 -6.72
CA THR A 90 7.95 12.67 -7.31
C THR A 90 8.83 11.54 -7.83
N GLU A 91 9.61 11.81 -8.87
CA GLU A 91 10.48 10.77 -9.47
C GLU A 91 11.50 10.25 -8.46
N GLU A 92 12.09 11.13 -7.65
CA GLU A 92 13.05 10.74 -6.61
C GLU A 92 12.42 9.77 -5.60
N ASN A 93 11.26 10.12 -5.05
CA ASN A 93 10.59 9.32 -4.02
C ASN A 93 10.08 8.00 -4.60
N LEU A 94 9.33 8.03 -5.69
CA LEU A 94 8.76 6.83 -6.31
C LEU A 94 9.84 5.86 -6.80
N SER A 95 10.91 6.39 -7.44
CA SER A 95 12.01 5.53 -7.88
C SER A 95 12.72 4.83 -6.72
N ALA A 96 12.87 5.51 -5.57
CA ALA A 96 13.47 4.92 -4.38
C ALA A 96 12.64 3.74 -3.86
N TRP A 97 11.31 3.88 -3.78
CA TRP A 97 10.41 2.81 -3.35
C TRP A 97 10.43 1.62 -4.32
N PHE A 98 10.28 1.86 -5.62
CA PHE A 98 10.24 0.77 -6.60
C PHE A 98 11.58 0.06 -6.77
N LYS A 99 12.71 0.78 -6.69
CA LYS A 99 14.05 0.17 -6.66
C LYS A 99 14.29 -0.67 -5.39
N ALA A 100 13.61 -0.34 -4.29
CA ALA A 100 13.66 -1.16 -3.07
C ALA A 100 12.84 -2.45 -3.18
N GLY A 101 11.95 -2.57 -4.16
CA GLY A 101 11.20 -3.78 -4.46
C GLY A 101 9.74 -3.76 -3.98
N VAL A 102 9.12 -2.60 -3.80
CA VAL A 102 7.67 -2.55 -3.55
C VAL A 102 6.89 -3.02 -4.77
N THR A 103 5.77 -3.68 -4.54
CA THR A 103 4.81 -4.10 -5.58
C THR A 103 3.95 -2.92 -6.03
N CYS A 104 3.52 -2.12 -5.07
CA CYS A 104 2.71 -0.92 -5.29
C CYS A 104 2.89 0.06 -4.13
N VAL A 105 2.28 1.21 -4.25
CA VAL A 105 2.30 2.27 -3.23
C VAL A 105 0.89 2.79 -2.95
N GLY A 106 0.66 3.25 -1.73
CA GLY A 106 -0.54 3.97 -1.33
C GLY A 106 -0.20 5.42 -1.03
N MET A 107 -0.81 6.34 -1.74
CA MET A 107 -0.68 7.79 -1.54
C MET A 107 -2.02 8.39 -1.15
N GLY A 108 -2.01 9.30 -0.20
CA GLY A 108 -3.19 10.03 0.25
C GLY A 108 -3.09 11.52 -0.09
N SER A 109 -2.92 12.35 0.94
CA SER A 109 -2.94 13.82 0.82
C SER A 109 -1.99 14.41 -0.21
N LYS A 110 -0.94 13.71 -0.60
CA LYS A 110 0.01 14.17 -1.62
C LYS A 110 -0.57 14.11 -3.05
N LEU A 111 -1.54 13.22 -3.29
CA LEU A 111 -2.32 13.18 -4.54
C LEU A 111 -3.58 14.06 -4.50
N PHE A 112 -3.99 14.47 -3.31
CA PHE A 112 -5.21 15.25 -3.09
C PHE A 112 -4.88 16.57 -2.36
N PRO A 113 -4.24 17.55 -3.04
CA PRO A 113 -3.94 18.85 -2.45
C PRO A 113 -5.22 19.53 -1.96
N LYS A 114 -5.17 20.11 -0.76
CA LYS A 114 -6.34 20.74 -0.15
C LYS A 114 -6.91 21.85 -1.01
N GLU A 115 -6.04 22.59 -1.67
CA GLU A 115 -6.37 23.69 -2.56
C GLU A 115 -7.14 23.20 -3.79
N ALA A 116 -6.71 22.07 -4.38
CA ALA A 116 -7.38 21.47 -5.53
C ALA A 116 -8.79 20.97 -5.13
N ILE A 117 -8.93 20.35 -3.96
CA ILE A 117 -10.24 19.91 -3.45
C ILE A 117 -11.14 21.11 -3.18
N ALA A 118 -10.64 22.14 -2.51
CA ALA A 118 -11.41 23.35 -2.18
C ALA A 118 -11.84 24.12 -3.43
N GLY A 119 -11.00 24.13 -4.47
CA GLY A 119 -11.27 24.77 -5.76
C GLY A 119 -12.03 23.92 -6.77
N ASN A 120 -12.37 22.66 -6.43
CA ASN A 120 -12.91 21.66 -7.36
C ASN A 120 -12.02 21.44 -8.61
N ASP A 121 -10.71 21.58 -8.44
CA ASP A 121 -9.71 21.38 -9.51
C ASP A 121 -9.38 19.88 -9.66
N TRP A 122 -10.33 19.16 -10.23
CA TRP A 122 -10.19 17.71 -10.48
C TRP A 122 -9.15 17.40 -11.56
N GLN A 123 -8.86 18.37 -12.44
CA GLN A 123 -7.85 18.19 -13.48
C GLN A 123 -6.45 18.10 -12.87
N SER A 124 -6.10 18.98 -11.93
CA SER A 124 -4.81 18.89 -11.21
C SER A 124 -4.63 17.54 -10.51
N ILE A 125 -5.70 16.98 -9.92
CA ILE A 125 -5.63 15.65 -9.29
C ILE A 125 -5.40 14.56 -10.34
N THR A 126 -6.08 14.64 -11.48
CA THR A 126 -5.90 13.72 -12.61
C THR A 126 -4.48 13.76 -13.14
N ASP A 127 -3.93 14.95 -13.31
CA ASP A 127 -2.56 15.15 -13.83
C ASP A 127 -1.52 14.58 -12.84
N LEU A 128 -1.64 14.86 -11.54
CA LEU A 128 -0.79 14.28 -10.50
C LEU A 128 -0.81 12.74 -10.51
N CYS A 129 -2.00 12.14 -10.66
CA CYS A 129 -2.13 10.68 -10.75
C CYS A 129 -1.47 10.13 -12.01
N SER A 130 -1.66 10.79 -13.16
CA SER A 130 -1.10 10.38 -14.44
C SER A 130 0.42 10.46 -14.43
N ASP A 131 0.98 11.54 -13.88
CA ASP A 131 2.42 11.73 -13.74
C ASP A 131 3.03 10.67 -12.81
N ALA A 132 2.41 10.43 -11.66
CA ALA A 132 2.84 9.38 -10.73
C ALA A 132 2.85 8.00 -11.40
N LEU A 133 1.80 7.64 -12.14
CA LEU A 133 1.73 6.38 -12.88
C LEU A 133 2.80 6.27 -13.95
N SER A 134 3.08 7.37 -14.67
CA SER A 134 4.13 7.43 -15.69
C SER A 134 5.52 7.19 -15.08
N ILE A 135 5.79 7.78 -13.91
CA ILE A 135 7.02 7.53 -13.17
C ILE A 135 7.11 6.07 -12.72
N ILE A 136 6.03 5.53 -12.13
CA ILE A 136 5.98 4.15 -11.65
C ILE A 136 6.28 3.16 -12.77
N GLN A 137 5.74 3.38 -13.97
CA GLN A 137 5.97 2.51 -15.13
C GLN A 137 7.44 2.41 -15.50
N LYS A 138 8.25 3.47 -15.31
CA LYS A 138 9.69 3.45 -15.59
C LYS A 138 10.48 2.55 -14.64
N TYR A 139 10.02 2.41 -13.38
CA TYR A 139 10.78 1.77 -12.31
C TYR A 139 10.18 0.46 -11.81
N ARG A 140 8.94 0.12 -12.22
CA ARG A 140 8.30 -1.14 -11.86
C ARG A 140 9.03 -2.29 -12.55
N GLN A 141 9.61 -3.17 -11.72
CA GLN A 141 10.13 -4.45 -12.21
C GLN A 141 8.94 -5.37 -12.48
N VAL A 142 8.82 -5.85 -13.69
CA VAL A 142 7.78 -6.82 -14.13
C VAL A 142 8.25 -8.22 -13.78
#